data_246e5702530abd782e3f0884f3018acd
#
_entry.id   246e5702530abd782e3f0884f3018acd
#
_cell.length_a   1.000
_cell.length_b   1.000
_cell.length_c   1.000
_cell.angle_alpha   90.00
_cell.angle_beta   90.00
_cell.angle_gamma   90.00
#
_symmetry.space_group_name_H-M   'P 1'
#
loop_
_entity.id
_entity.type
_entity.pdbx_description
1 polymer ?
#
loop_
_entity_poly.entity_id
_entity_poly.type
_entity_poly.pdbx_seq_one_letter_code
_entity_poly.pdbx_strand_id
1 'polypeptide(L)'
;MTVVLQVDGLHAGYGKVPVLRDVSLKVDQGEFVALLGANGVGKSTLLKTIAGLLRASSGTVSLDGRDITNERAETIARLGVGLVPEGRQLFGAMSVLENLLLGAHLIRRRRRDVADRLEHVMALFPTLGERSRQRADSMSGGEQQMLAIGRCIMSQPRVVLLDEPSLGLAPLVVDALFKTVETLRATGTTFVVVEQNALITLRHAARAYVLDRGRVVLAGTADEVAASTTIREAYLGVTAAGAAT
;
A
#
# COMPACT_ATOMS: atom_id res chain seq x y z
N MET A 1 -4.50 -19.43 8.69
CA MET A 1 -4.06 -18.33 7.81
C MET A 1 -2.56 -18.36 7.74
N THR A 2 -1.96 -18.10 6.57
CA THR A 2 -0.51 -18.21 6.38
C THR A 2 0.07 -16.80 6.33
N VAL A 3 1.00 -16.48 7.24
CA VAL A 3 1.69 -15.19 7.25
C VAL A 3 2.56 -15.06 6.00
N VAL A 4 2.30 -14.03 5.19
CA VAL A 4 3.07 -13.75 3.95
C VAL A 4 4.11 -12.66 4.18
N LEU A 5 3.81 -11.65 4.99
CA LEU A 5 4.74 -10.58 5.34
C LEU A 5 4.78 -10.42 6.86
N GLN A 6 5.98 -10.40 7.43
CA GLN A 6 6.19 -10.18 8.86
C GLN A 6 7.30 -9.17 9.08
N VAL A 7 7.08 -8.27 10.01
CA VAL A 7 8.03 -7.27 10.48
C VAL A 7 8.17 -7.46 11.98
N ASP A 8 9.39 -7.60 12.49
CA ASP A 8 9.67 -7.83 13.90
C ASP A 8 10.72 -6.86 14.43
N GLY A 9 10.35 -6.07 15.43
CA GLY A 9 11.23 -5.17 16.15
C GLY A 9 11.96 -4.17 15.26
N LEU A 10 11.31 -3.69 14.19
CA LEU A 10 11.96 -2.90 13.15
C LEU A 10 12.30 -1.49 13.62
N HIS A 11 13.56 -1.10 13.43
CA HIS A 11 14.03 0.26 13.57
C HIS A 11 14.56 0.78 12.23
N ALA A 12 14.18 1.98 11.84
CA ALA A 12 14.67 2.64 10.64
C ALA A 12 14.57 4.17 10.77
N GLY A 13 15.33 4.89 9.93
CA GLY A 13 15.30 6.34 9.92
C GLY A 13 16.20 6.92 8.83
N TYR A 14 16.34 8.23 8.82
CA TYR A 14 17.13 8.96 7.84
C TYR A 14 18.39 9.51 8.48
N GLY A 15 19.54 9.00 8.04
CA GLY A 15 20.82 9.36 8.64
C GLY A 15 20.86 9.01 10.14
N LYS A 16 21.02 10.01 11.01
CA LYS A 16 21.04 9.84 12.47
C LYS A 16 19.65 10.02 13.13
N VAL A 17 18.61 10.34 12.35
CA VAL A 17 17.28 10.61 12.88
C VAL A 17 16.45 9.33 12.83
N PRO A 18 16.18 8.68 13.98
CA PRO A 18 15.32 7.49 14.03
C PRO A 18 13.86 7.90 13.81
N VAL A 19 13.16 7.18 12.92
CA VAL A 19 11.75 7.39 12.63
C VAL A 19 10.92 6.20 13.14
N LEU A 20 11.33 4.97 12.84
CA LEU A 20 10.68 3.76 13.34
C LEU A 20 11.41 3.24 14.58
N ARG A 21 10.65 2.79 15.56
CA ARG A 21 11.16 2.35 16.86
C ARG A 21 10.39 1.12 17.32
N ASP A 22 10.99 -0.06 17.13
CA ASP A 22 10.42 -1.32 17.59
C ASP A 22 9.04 -1.61 16.96
N VAL A 23 8.96 -1.49 15.62
CA VAL A 23 7.72 -1.73 14.88
C VAL A 23 7.60 -3.20 14.55
N SER A 24 6.48 -3.80 14.95
CA SER A 24 6.15 -5.20 14.63
C SER A 24 4.74 -5.28 14.04
N LEU A 25 4.59 -6.05 12.95
CA LEU A 25 3.32 -6.34 12.32
C LEU A 25 3.37 -7.67 11.54
N LYS A 26 2.19 -8.27 11.32
CA LYS A 26 2.01 -9.48 10.52
C LYS A 26 0.87 -9.27 9.54
N VAL A 27 1.04 -9.81 8.34
CA VAL A 27 0.05 -9.77 7.26
C VAL A 27 -0.13 -11.18 6.72
N ASP A 28 -1.35 -11.66 6.72
CA ASP A 28 -1.70 -12.97 6.18
C ASP A 28 -1.94 -12.89 4.66
N GLN A 29 -1.79 -14.02 3.97
CA GLN A 29 -2.02 -14.09 2.53
C GLN A 29 -3.47 -13.73 2.18
N GLY A 30 -3.65 -12.85 1.19
CA GLY A 30 -4.96 -12.35 0.75
C GLY A 30 -5.62 -11.40 1.74
N GLU A 31 -4.89 -10.95 2.77
CA GLU A 31 -5.40 -9.97 3.73
C GLU A 31 -5.27 -8.53 3.19
N PHE A 32 -6.21 -7.69 3.59
CA PHE A 32 -6.08 -6.24 3.50
C PHE A 32 -5.79 -5.73 4.92
N VAL A 33 -4.59 -5.23 5.13
CA VAL A 33 -4.15 -4.64 6.40
C VAL A 33 -4.07 -3.12 6.26
N ALA A 34 -4.72 -2.42 7.17
CA ALA A 34 -4.62 -0.96 7.31
C ALA A 34 -3.48 -0.57 8.24
N LEU A 35 -2.64 0.39 7.82
CA LEU A 35 -1.68 1.06 8.68
C LEU A 35 -2.09 2.53 8.82
N LEU A 36 -2.60 2.88 9.99
CA LEU A 36 -3.19 4.17 10.31
C LEU A 36 -2.23 5.03 11.14
N GLY A 37 -2.40 6.33 11.08
CA GLY A 37 -1.63 7.28 11.88
C GLY A 37 -1.58 8.66 11.25
N ALA A 38 -1.25 9.68 12.03
CA ALA A 38 -1.09 11.05 11.56
C ALA A 38 0.07 11.19 10.55
N ASN A 39 0.16 12.33 9.88
CA ASN A 39 1.28 12.61 8.98
C ASN A 39 2.59 12.72 9.77
N GLY A 40 3.67 12.18 9.18
CA GLY A 40 5.00 12.23 9.79
C GLY A 40 5.29 11.19 10.88
N VAL A 41 4.35 10.30 11.23
CA VAL A 41 4.57 9.28 12.28
C VAL A 41 5.43 8.09 11.84
N GLY A 42 5.78 8.00 10.54
CA GLY A 42 6.67 6.94 10.02
C GLY A 42 6.01 5.93 9.08
N LYS A 43 4.74 6.10 8.68
CA LYS A 43 4.01 5.17 7.80
C LYS A 43 4.75 4.89 6.48
N SER A 44 5.05 5.93 5.70
CA SER A 44 5.79 5.82 4.44
C SER A 44 7.23 5.31 4.64
N THR A 45 7.83 5.62 5.80
CA THR A 45 9.16 5.09 6.19
C THR A 45 9.11 3.57 6.33
N LEU A 46 8.06 3.04 6.96
CA LEU A 46 7.85 1.60 7.10
C LEU A 46 7.70 0.93 5.73
N LEU A 47 6.82 1.46 4.84
CA LEU A 47 6.66 0.90 3.50
C LEU A 47 7.96 0.94 2.69
N LYS A 48 8.71 2.05 2.75
CA LYS A 48 10.02 2.17 2.09
C LYS A 48 11.04 1.17 2.62
N THR A 49 11.02 0.90 3.93
CA THR A 49 11.93 -0.08 4.55
C THR A 49 11.58 -1.49 4.11
N ILE A 50 10.30 -1.86 4.12
CA ILE A 50 9.82 -3.17 3.62
C ILE A 50 10.18 -3.35 2.14
N ALA A 51 10.05 -2.30 1.31
CA ALA A 51 10.37 -2.33 -0.10
C ALA A 51 11.88 -2.26 -0.42
N GLY A 52 12.77 -2.17 0.59
CA GLY A 52 14.23 -2.08 0.41
C GLY A 52 14.73 -0.75 -0.12
N LEU A 53 13.91 0.29 -0.07
CA LEU A 53 14.27 1.67 -0.45
C LEU A 53 14.92 2.44 0.71
N LEU A 54 14.75 1.96 1.94
CA LEU A 54 15.39 2.50 3.12
C LEU A 54 15.93 1.33 3.95
N ARG A 55 17.13 1.47 4.52
CA ARG A 55 17.74 0.44 5.33
C ARG A 55 17.20 0.44 6.76
N ALA A 56 16.87 -0.75 7.25
CA ALA A 56 16.65 -0.97 8.67
C ALA A 56 17.97 -0.86 9.45
N SER A 57 17.93 -0.24 10.61
CA SER A 57 19.06 -0.19 11.53
C SER A 57 19.10 -1.40 12.47
N SER A 58 17.93 -1.99 12.77
CA SER A 58 17.76 -3.26 13.49
C SER A 58 16.36 -3.82 13.26
N GLY A 59 16.10 -5.03 13.76
CA GLY A 59 14.88 -5.78 13.52
C GLY A 59 14.92 -6.52 12.19
N THR A 60 13.83 -7.21 11.84
CA THR A 60 13.75 -8.06 10.65
C THR A 60 12.48 -7.82 9.85
N VAL A 61 12.58 -8.04 8.54
CA VAL A 61 11.45 -8.12 7.61
C VAL A 61 11.54 -9.46 6.89
N SER A 62 10.47 -10.24 6.91
CA SER A 62 10.42 -11.51 6.19
C SER A 62 9.22 -11.59 5.26
N LEU A 63 9.41 -12.26 4.11
CA LEU A 63 8.40 -12.57 3.11
C LEU A 63 8.32 -14.09 2.95
N ASP A 64 7.17 -14.71 3.22
CA ASP A 64 7.00 -16.18 3.27
C ASP A 64 8.05 -16.88 4.14
N GLY A 65 8.39 -16.31 5.29
CA GLY A 65 9.42 -16.83 6.18
C GLY A 65 10.86 -16.64 5.72
N ARG A 66 11.09 -16.09 4.51
CA ARG A 66 12.41 -15.72 4.03
C ARG A 66 12.76 -14.32 4.55
N ASP A 67 13.90 -14.18 5.19
CA ASP A 67 14.45 -12.87 5.56
C ASP A 67 14.80 -12.06 4.30
N ILE A 68 14.21 -10.85 4.20
CA ILE A 68 14.45 -9.87 3.15
C ILE A 68 14.99 -8.55 3.72
N THR A 69 15.39 -8.55 4.99
CA THR A 69 15.89 -7.36 5.68
C THR A 69 17.09 -6.78 4.95
N ASN A 70 17.01 -5.50 4.59
CA ASN A 70 18.07 -4.80 3.87
C ASN A 70 18.48 -5.39 2.52
N GLU A 71 17.68 -6.30 1.95
CA GLU A 71 17.84 -6.72 0.57
C GLU A 71 17.64 -5.53 -0.39
N ARG A 72 18.17 -5.63 -1.60
CA ARG A 72 18.01 -4.60 -2.63
C ARG A 72 16.54 -4.53 -3.07
N ALA A 73 16.01 -3.32 -3.30
CA ALA A 73 14.63 -3.11 -3.74
C ALA A 73 14.26 -3.93 -4.98
N GLU A 74 15.20 -4.09 -5.94
CA GLU A 74 15.02 -4.94 -7.12
C GLU A 74 14.81 -6.42 -6.75
N THR A 75 15.55 -6.93 -5.77
CA THR A 75 15.40 -8.31 -5.27
C THR A 75 14.04 -8.48 -4.61
N ILE A 76 13.64 -7.55 -3.75
CA ILE A 76 12.34 -7.56 -3.05
C ILE A 76 11.18 -7.49 -4.05
N ALA A 77 11.28 -6.64 -5.07
CA ALA A 77 10.28 -6.56 -6.13
C ALA A 77 10.18 -7.88 -6.92
N ARG A 78 11.30 -8.56 -7.21
CA ARG A 78 11.31 -9.88 -7.86
C ARG A 78 10.71 -10.99 -6.98
N LEU A 79 10.76 -10.84 -5.67
CA LEU A 79 10.11 -11.75 -4.72
C LEU A 79 8.59 -11.51 -4.62
N GLY A 80 8.08 -10.45 -5.24
CA GLY A 80 6.66 -10.17 -5.34
C GLY A 80 6.14 -9.10 -4.38
N VAL A 81 6.98 -8.18 -3.91
CA VAL A 81 6.53 -6.99 -3.18
C VAL A 81 6.47 -5.80 -4.13
N GLY A 82 5.29 -5.24 -4.35
CA GLY A 82 5.07 -4.03 -5.12
C GLY A 82 4.82 -2.83 -4.21
N LEU A 83 5.34 -1.66 -4.58
CA LEU A 83 5.08 -0.41 -3.88
C LEU A 83 4.47 0.62 -4.82
N VAL A 84 3.34 1.20 -4.41
CA VAL A 84 2.77 2.40 -4.99
C VAL A 84 3.01 3.53 -4.00
N PRO A 85 4.00 4.40 -4.23
CA PRO A 85 4.35 5.46 -3.30
C PRO A 85 3.36 6.61 -3.36
N GLU A 86 3.35 7.45 -2.32
CA GLU A 86 2.69 8.74 -2.33
C GLU A 86 3.12 9.57 -3.55
N GLY A 87 2.21 10.34 -4.13
CA GLY A 87 2.48 11.17 -5.31
C GLY A 87 2.58 10.40 -6.62
N ARG A 88 2.14 9.11 -6.65
CA ARG A 88 1.95 8.26 -7.85
C ARG A 88 3.23 7.94 -8.64
N GLN A 89 4.18 8.85 -8.71
CA GLN A 89 5.47 8.75 -9.39
C GLN A 89 5.36 8.16 -10.82
N LEU A 90 4.44 8.71 -11.61
CA LEU A 90 4.27 8.36 -13.01
C LEU A 90 5.32 9.07 -13.89
N PHE A 91 5.61 8.47 -15.02
CA PHE A 91 6.37 9.13 -16.09
C PHE A 91 5.38 9.96 -16.91
N GLY A 92 5.19 11.23 -16.54
CA GLY A 92 4.15 12.10 -17.06
C GLY A 92 4.19 12.29 -18.58
N ALA A 93 5.39 12.41 -19.16
CA ALA A 93 5.58 12.55 -20.59
C ALA A 93 5.29 11.28 -21.41
N MET A 94 5.25 10.11 -20.74
CA MET A 94 4.93 8.82 -21.36
C MET A 94 3.42 8.61 -21.40
N SER A 95 2.95 7.81 -22.35
CA SER A 95 1.56 7.38 -22.45
C SER A 95 1.17 6.43 -21.30
N VAL A 96 -0.13 6.22 -21.12
CA VAL A 96 -0.69 5.21 -20.21
C VAL A 96 -0.09 3.83 -20.50
N LEU A 97 -0.10 3.41 -21.77
CA LEU A 97 0.44 2.12 -22.19
C LEU A 97 1.93 1.98 -21.84
N GLU A 98 2.73 2.99 -22.12
CA GLU A 98 4.17 2.97 -21.82
C GLU A 98 4.41 2.88 -20.31
N ASN A 99 3.66 3.62 -19.48
CA ASN A 99 3.73 3.50 -18.03
C ASN A 99 3.40 2.08 -17.55
N LEU A 100 2.34 1.45 -18.08
CA LEU A 100 1.98 0.07 -17.73
C LEU A 100 3.09 -0.91 -18.13
N LEU A 101 3.64 -0.79 -19.34
CA LEU A 101 4.71 -1.67 -19.84
C LEU A 101 6.00 -1.55 -19.03
N LEU A 102 6.30 -0.40 -18.42
CA LEU A 102 7.39 -0.27 -17.46
C LEU A 102 7.19 -1.17 -16.24
N GLY A 103 5.95 -1.30 -15.74
CA GLY A 103 5.62 -2.20 -14.63
C GLY A 103 5.88 -3.68 -14.94
N ALA A 104 5.84 -4.06 -16.22
CA ALA A 104 6.14 -5.43 -16.66
C ALA A 104 7.65 -5.74 -16.75
N HIS A 105 8.55 -4.85 -16.33
CA HIS A 105 9.99 -5.03 -16.49
C HIS A 105 10.51 -6.34 -15.88
N LEU A 106 9.96 -6.78 -14.78
CA LEU A 106 10.36 -8.01 -14.07
C LEU A 106 9.96 -9.29 -14.82
N ILE A 107 8.89 -9.23 -15.67
CA ILE A 107 8.34 -10.36 -16.42
C ILE A 107 8.65 -10.29 -17.92
N ARG A 108 9.39 -9.30 -18.39
CA ARG A 108 9.64 -9.01 -19.82
C ARG A 108 10.22 -10.16 -20.65
N ARG A 109 10.78 -11.18 -20.03
CA ARG A 109 11.36 -12.34 -20.75
C ARG A 109 10.31 -13.17 -21.49
N ARG A 110 9.02 -13.04 -21.18
CA ARG A 110 7.91 -13.76 -21.80
C ARG A 110 6.91 -12.76 -22.39
N ARG A 111 7.01 -12.47 -23.67
CA ARG A 111 6.14 -11.50 -24.36
C ARG A 111 4.65 -11.81 -24.20
N ARG A 112 4.26 -13.09 -24.18
CA ARG A 112 2.88 -13.51 -24.00
C ARG A 112 2.37 -13.13 -22.61
N ASP A 113 3.15 -13.38 -21.58
CA ASP A 113 2.79 -13.05 -20.19
C ASP A 113 2.58 -11.53 -20.02
N VAL A 114 3.33 -10.69 -20.76
CA VAL A 114 3.16 -9.24 -20.75
C VAL A 114 1.83 -8.83 -21.40
N ALA A 115 1.47 -9.45 -22.53
CA ALA A 115 0.21 -9.15 -23.21
C ALA A 115 -1.01 -9.56 -22.36
N ASP A 116 -1.00 -10.79 -21.82
CA ASP A 116 -2.06 -11.31 -20.95
C ASP A 116 -2.22 -10.43 -19.69
N ARG A 117 -1.10 -9.90 -19.14
CA ARG A 117 -1.13 -8.97 -18.01
C ARG A 117 -1.71 -7.62 -18.37
N LEU A 118 -1.32 -7.10 -19.51
CA LEU A 118 -1.83 -5.82 -19.99
C LEU A 118 -3.34 -5.89 -20.18
N GLU A 119 -3.85 -6.96 -20.80
CA GLU A 119 -5.27 -7.22 -20.95
C GLU A 119 -5.98 -7.28 -19.60
N HIS A 120 -5.43 -8.05 -18.64
CA HIS A 120 -5.96 -8.14 -17.29
C HIS A 120 -6.03 -6.77 -16.60
N VAL A 121 -4.95 -5.97 -16.65
CA VAL A 121 -4.92 -4.63 -16.04
C VAL A 121 -5.89 -3.68 -16.73
N MET A 122 -6.04 -3.74 -18.05
CA MET A 122 -7.02 -2.94 -18.78
C MET A 122 -8.45 -3.36 -18.48
N ALA A 123 -8.70 -4.64 -18.20
CA ALA A 123 -10.01 -5.12 -17.74
C ALA A 123 -10.36 -4.62 -16.33
N LEU A 124 -9.37 -4.54 -15.43
CA LEU A 124 -9.53 -3.97 -14.08
C LEU A 124 -9.73 -2.44 -14.10
N PHE A 125 -9.13 -1.76 -15.08
CA PHE A 125 -9.18 -0.32 -15.25
C PHE A 125 -9.56 0.06 -16.68
N PRO A 126 -10.86 -0.06 -17.08
CA PRO A 126 -11.29 0.15 -18.48
C PRO A 126 -10.86 1.52 -19.04
N THR A 127 -10.93 2.57 -18.23
CA THR A 127 -10.51 3.92 -18.62
C THR A 127 -9.04 3.99 -19.05
N LEU A 128 -8.16 3.14 -18.50
CA LEU A 128 -6.76 3.08 -18.93
C LEU A 128 -6.64 2.45 -20.32
N GLY A 129 -7.47 1.46 -20.62
CA GLY A 129 -7.57 0.86 -21.95
C GLY A 129 -8.01 1.86 -23.02
N GLU A 130 -9.11 2.58 -22.76
CA GLU A 130 -9.68 3.62 -23.63
C GLU A 130 -8.68 4.74 -23.90
N ARG A 131 -7.86 5.10 -22.90
CA ARG A 131 -6.89 6.20 -22.96
C ARG A 131 -5.45 5.74 -23.09
N SER A 132 -5.22 4.53 -23.61
CA SER A 132 -3.90 3.87 -23.62
C SER A 132 -2.80 4.71 -24.30
N ARG A 133 -3.14 5.55 -25.28
CA ARG A 133 -2.21 6.45 -26.00
C ARG A 133 -2.10 7.84 -25.38
N GLN A 134 -2.94 8.19 -24.40
CA GLN A 134 -2.94 9.50 -23.74
C GLN A 134 -1.70 9.62 -22.84
N ARG A 135 -1.13 10.82 -22.76
CA ARG A 135 -0.02 11.13 -21.84
C ARG A 135 -0.51 11.08 -20.39
N ALA A 136 0.30 10.52 -19.50
CA ALA A 136 -0.07 10.35 -18.10
C ALA A 136 -0.25 11.69 -17.36
N ASP A 137 0.52 12.75 -17.74
CA ASP A 137 0.39 14.08 -17.12
C ASP A 137 -0.91 14.81 -17.46
N SER A 138 -1.61 14.43 -18.55
CA SER A 138 -2.89 15.01 -18.96
C SER A 138 -4.12 14.30 -18.37
N MET A 139 -3.91 13.26 -17.54
CA MET A 139 -4.98 12.52 -16.87
C MET A 139 -5.41 13.22 -15.58
N SER A 140 -6.66 12.99 -15.16
CA SER A 140 -7.13 13.39 -13.84
C SER A 140 -6.34 12.71 -12.71
N GLY A 141 -6.37 13.29 -11.50
CA GLY A 141 -5.67 12.72 -10.35
C GLY A 141 -6.11 11.28 -10.02
N GLY A 142 -7.40 10.96 -10.18
CA GLY A 142 -7.91 9.61 -9.96
C GLY A 142 -7.42 8.62 -11.01
N GLU A 143 -7.44 9.01 -12.29
CA GLU A 143 -6.92 8.18 -13.38
C GLU A 143 -5.43 7.92 -13.25
N GLN A 144 -4.67 8.94 -12.83
CA GLN A 144 -3.25 8.78 -12.54
C GLN A 144 -3.00 7.79 -11.37
N GLN A 145 -3.87 7.80 -10.34
CA GLN A 145 -3.78 6.86 -9.23
C GLN A 145 -4.06 5.42 -9.70
N MET A 146 -5.11 5.24 -10.53
CA MET A 146 -5.40 3.94 -11.13
C MET A 146 -4.26 3.46 -12.04
N LEU A 147 -3.62 4.37 -12.78
CA LEU A 147 -2.44 4.06 -13.60
C LEU A 147 -1.25 3.62 -12.74
N ALA A 148 -0.99 4.28 -11.61
CA ALA A 148 0.09 3.91 -10.70
C ALA A 148 -0.12 2.51 -10.10
N ILE A 149 -1.35 2.20 -9.70
CA ILE A 149 -1.73 0.86 -9.22
C ILE A 149 -1.63 -0.16 -10.36
N GLY A 150 -2.19 0.14 -11.53
CA GLY A 150 -2.11 -0.72 -12.70
C GLY A 150 -0.68 -1.05 -13.08
N ARG A 151 0.22 -0.05 -13.07
CA ARG A 151 1.66 -0.26 -13.30
C ARG A 151 2.29 -1.20 -12.27
N CYS A 152 1.90 -1.09 -11.00
CA CYS A 152 2.37 -2.00 -9.95
C CYS A 152 1.87 -3.44 -10.22
N ILE A 153 0.60 -3.61 -10.56
CA ILE A 153 -0.04 -4.92 -10.81
C ILE A 153 0.55 -5.63 -12.05
N MET A 154 1.09 -4.88 -13.02
CA MET A 154 1.79 -5.48 -14.18
C MET A 154 2.91 -6.43 -13.78
N SER A 155 3.57 -6.23 -12.63
CA SER A 155 4.65 -7.11 -12.13
C SER A 155 4.15 -8.38 -11.42
N GLN A 156 2.84 -8.57 -11.26
CA GLN A 156 2.22 -9.68 -10.50
C GLN A 156 2.68 -9.74 -9.04
N PRO A 157 2.56 -8.68 -8.27
CA PRO A 157 3.00 -8.70 -6.89
C PRO A 157 2.10 -9.61 -6.05
N ARG A 158 2.70 -10.28 -5.07
CA ARG A 158 1.99 -11.06 -4.04
C ARG A 158 1.53 -10.17 -2.89
N VAL A 159 2.34 -9.16 -2.58
CA VAL A 159 2.06 -8.11 -1.59
C VAL A 159 2.17 -6.76 -2.26
N VAL A 160 1.13 -5.95 -2.16
CA VAL A 160 1.08 -4.57 -2.64
C VAL A 160 1.06 -3.62 -1.46
N LEU A 161 2.03 -2.74 -1.42
CA LEU A 161 2.14 -1.66 -0.45
C LEU A 161 1.60 -0.38 -1.09
N LEU A 162 0.54 0.21 -0.52
CA LEU A 162 -0.07 1.45 -1.01
C LEU A 162 0.16 2.57 0.01
N ASP A 163 0.80 3.65 -0.42
CA ASP A 163 1.12 4.80 0.42
C ASP A 163 0.16 5.96 0.12
N GLU A 164 -0.80 6.20 1.00
CA GLU A 164 -1.85 7.22 0.94
C GLU A 164 -2.58 7.27 -0.43
N PRO A 165 -3.11 6.12 -0.91
CA PRO A 165 -3.67 6.04 -2.24
C PRO A 165 -4.91 6.90 -2.46
N SER A 166 -5.62 7.31 -1.41
CA SER A 166 -6.82 8.16 -1.49
C SER A 166 -6.55 9.66 -1.43
N LEU A 167 -5.31 10.06 -1.16
CA LEU A 167 -4.96 11.46 -0.94
C LEU A 167 -5.28 12.34 -2.16
N GLY A 168 -6.08 13.40 -1.92
CA GLY A 168 -6.46 14.37 -2.95
C GLY A 168 -7.42 13.84 -4.02
N LEU A 169 -8.08 12.71 -3.77
CA LEU A 169 -9.09 12.15 -4.66
C LEU A 169 -10.51 12.52 -4.23
N ALA A 170 -11.41 12.65 -5.21
CA ALA A 170 -12.83 12.81 -4.94
C ALA A 170 -13.43 11.53 -4.34
N PRO A 171 -14.45 11.61 -3.46
CA PRO A 171 -15.02 10.44 -2.77
C PRO A 171 -15.41 9.28 -3.69
N LEU A 172 -16.04 9.56 -4.83
CA LEU A 172 -16.42 8.54 -5.81
C LEU A 172 -15.21 7.78 -6.39
N VAL A 173 -14.08 8.48 -6.54
CA VAL A 173 -12.84 7.88 -7.04
C VAL A 173 -12.20 7.00 -5.97
N VAL A 174 -12.28 7.43 -4.70
CA VAL A 174 -11.82 6.63 -3.55
C VAL A 174 -12.61 5.33 -3.45
N ASP A 175 -13.94 5.39 -3.58
CA ASP A 175 -14.79 4.19 -3.58
C ASP A 175 -14.44 3.23 -4.73
N ALA A 176 -14.21 3.76 -5.93
CA ALA A 176 -13.80 2.97 -7.09
C ALA A 176 -12.42 2.33 -6.88
N LEU A 177 -11.48 3.05 -6.28
CA LEU A 177 -10.15 2.54 -5.92
C LEU A 177 -10.26 1.35 -4.97
N PHE A 178 -10.97 1.50 -3.84
CA PHE A 178 -11.09 0.42 -2.87
C PHE A 178 -11.86 -0.79 -3.42
N LYS A 179 -12.87 -0.60 -4.24
CA LYS A 179 -13.53 -1.71 -4.98
C LYS A 179 -12.54 -2.48 -5.86
N THR A 180 -11.65 -1.77 -6.54
CA THR A 180 -10.62 -2.44 -7.36
C THR A 180 -9.62 -3.19 -6.49
N VAL A 181 -9.22 -2.64 -5.34
CA VAL A 181 -8.36 -3.32 -4.36
C VAL A 181 -9.05 -4.59 -3.84
N GLU A 182 -10.35 -4.55 -3.55
CA GLU A 182 -11.13 -5.74 -3.14
C GLU A 182 -11.17 -6.80 -4.23
N THR A 183 -11.36 -6.40 -5.48
CA THR A 183 -11.34 -7.32 -6.64
C THR A 183 -9.98 -8.02 -6.74
N LEU A 184 -8.89 -7.28 -6.62
CA LEU A 184 -7.54 -7.83 -6.63
C LEU A 184 -7.27 -8.73 -5.42
N ARG A 185 -7.75 -8.36 -4.23
CA ARG A 185 -7.66 -9.19 -3.03
C ARG A 185 -8.38 -10.52 -3.21
N ALA A 186 -9.56 -10.52 -3.83
CA ALA A 186 -10.31 -11.74 -4.12
C ALA A 186 -9.56 -12.71 -5.04
N THR A 187 -8.58 -12.24 -5.82
CA THR A 187 -7.68 -13.08 -6.63
C THR A 187 -6.43 -13.55 -5.88
N GLY A 188 -6.32 -13.26 -4.57
CA GLY A 188 -5.24 -13.70 -3.69
C GLY A 188 -4.11 -12.68 -3.49
N THR A 189 -4.22 -11.46 -4.02
CA THR A 189 -3.26 -10.39 -3.77
C THR A 189 -3.42 -9.86 -2.34
N THR A 190 -2.32 -9.70 -1.62
CA THR A 190 -2.29 -9.14 -0.26
C THR A 190 -2.02 -7.65 -0.31
N PHE A 191 -2.65 -6.87 0.56
CA PHE A 191 -2.49 -5.42 0.61
C PHE A 191 -2.09 -4.92 1.99
N VAL A 192 -1.11 -4.02 2.02
CA VAL A 192 -0.82 -3.14 3.16
C VAL A 192 -1.07 -1.71 2.72
N VAL A 193 -2.08 -1.10 3.27
CA VAL A 193 -2.53 0.24 2.86
C VAL A 193 -2.28 1.21 3.99
N VAL A 194 -1.44 2.18 3.73
CA VAL A 194 -1.20 3.32 4.61
C VAL A 194 -2.20 4.42 4.27
N GLU A 195 -2.93 4.88 5.27
CA GLU A 195 -3.92 5.95 5.09
C GLU A 195 -3.99 6.87 6.31
N GLN A 196 -4.39 8.10 6.07
CA GLN A 196 -4.76 9.03 7.11
C GLN A 196 -6.25 8.93 7.44
N ASN A 197 -7.10 8.67 6.43
CA ASN A 197 -8.53 8.50 6.64
C ASN A 197 -8.87 7.11 7.15
N ALA A 198 -8.86 6.97 8.48
CA ALA A 198 -9.14 5.70 9.17
C ALA A 198 -10.52 5.13 8.82
N LEU A 199 -11.56 5.98 8.70
CA LEU A 199 -12.94 5.54 8.52
C LEU A 199 -13.18 4.80 7.21
N ILE A 200 -12.57 5.29 6.13
CA ILE A 200 -12.73 4.65 4.82
C ILE A 200 -11.93 3.35 4.82
N THR A 201 -10.70 3.39 5.30
CA THR A 201 -9.77 2.26 5.21
C THR A 201 -10.21 1.08 6.07
N LEU A 202 -10.71 1.34 7.28
CA LEU A 202 -11.17 0.30 8.21
C LEU A 202 -12.39 -0.48 7.68
N ARG A 203 -13.22 0.10 6.81
CA ARG A 203 -14.35 -0.61 6.17
C ARG A 203 -13.91 -1.76 5.26
N HIS A 204 -12.68 -1.68 4.72
CA HIS A 204 -12.13 -2.64 3.77
C HIS A 204 -11.07 -3.56 4.40
N ALA A 205 -10.54 -3.17 5.57
CA ALA A 205 -9.47 -3.90 6.24
C ALA A 205 -10.01 -5.09 7.05
N ALA A 206 -9.25 -6.17 7.07
CA ALA A 206 -9.47 -7.27 8.02
C ALA A 206 -8.81 -6.96 9.38
N ARG A 207 -7.63 -6.33 9.33
CA ARG A 207 -6.79 -5.99 10.47
C ARG A 207 -6.23 -4.58 10.30
N ALA A 208 -6.01 -3.90 11.42
CA ALA A 208 -5.39 -2.60 11.42
C ALA A 208 -4.30 -2.45 12.48
N TYR A 209 -3.31 -1.64 12.15
CA TYR A 209 -2.26 -1.17 13.04
C TYR A 209 -2.29 0.35 13.10
N VAL A 210 -2.18 0.91 14.28
CA VAL A 210 -2.09 2.37 14.48
C VAL A 210 -0.66 2.71 14.84
N LEU A 211 -0.04 3.53 14.02
CA LEU A 211 1.32 4.02 14.23
C LEU A 211 1.26 5.42 14.85
N ASP A 212 1.96 5.61 15.96
CA ASP A 212 2.22 6.91 16.55
C ASP A 212 3.69 7.03 16.96
N ARG A 213 4.31 8.16 16.63
CA ARG A 213 5.72 8.48 16.94
C ARG A 213 6.70 7.33 16.65
N GLY A 214 6.46 6.65 15.51
CA GLY A 214 7.31 5.55 15.06
C GLY A 214 7.10 4.22 15.76
N ARG A 215 6.01 4.04 16.54
CA ARG A 215 5.66 2.80 17.24
C ARG A 215 4.26 2.36 16.89
N VAL A 216 4.01 1.06 16.88
CA VAL A 216 2.64 0.53 16.87
C VAL A 216 2.05 0.68 18.28
N VAL A 217 1.01 1.50 18.40
CA VAL A 217 0.34 1.79 19.67
C VAL A 217 -0.96 1.03 19.85
N LEU A 218 -1.54 0.54 18.74
CA LEU A 218 -2.76 -0.27 18.73
C LEU A 218 -2.70 -1.24 17.56
N ALA A 219 -3.12 -2.48 17.78
CA ALA A 219 -3.26 -3.51 16.75
C ALA A 219 -4.46 -4.40 17.07
N GLY A 220 -5.19 -4.83 16.06
CA GLY A 220 -6.35 -5.71 16.21
C GLY A 220 -7.09 -5.90 14.90
N THR A 221 -8.25 -6.51 14.96
CA THR A 221 -9.21 -6.53 13.86
C THR A 221 -9.65 -5.10 13.52
N ALA A 222 -10.10 -4.86 12.30
CA ALA A 222 -10.56 -3.53 11.89
C ALA A 222 -11.70 -3.03 12.82
N ASP A 223 -12.61 -3.91 13.24
CA ASP A 223 -13.72 -3.57 14.15
C ASP A 223 -13.22 -3.19 15.54
N GLU A 224 -12.26 -3.94 16.11
CA GLU A 224 -11.67 -3.62 17.43
C GLU A 224 -10.95 -2.26 17.38
N VAL A 225 -10.20 -2.00 16.32
CA VAL A 225 -9.49 -0.73 16.15
C VAL A 225 -10.48 0.42 15.92
N ALA A 226 -11.53 0.22 15.13
CA ALA A 226 -12.59 1.21 14.92
C ALA A 226 -13.35 1.56 16.20
N ALA A 227 -13.57 0.57 17.08
CA ALA A 227 -14.27 0.76 18.36
C ALA A 227 -13.39 1.42 19.44
N SER A 228 -12.06 1.48 19.24
CA SER A 228 -11.14 2.01 20.23
C SER A 228 -11.33 3.52 20.47
N THR A 229 -11.13 3.95 21.72
CA THR A 229 -11.18 5.37 22.09
C THR A 229 -10.12 6.17 21.33
N THR A 230 -8.94 5.60 21.12
CA THR A 230 -7.84 6.22 20.38
C THR A 230 -8.25 6.67 18.97
N ILE A 231 -8.97 5.81 18.23
CA ILE A 231 -9.45 6.15 16.89
C ILE A 231 -10.64 7.11 16.97
N ARG A 232 -11.57 6.90 17.91
CA ARG A 232 -12.75 7.75 18.06
C ARG A 232 -12.37 9.19 18.39
N GLU A 233 -11.45 9.40 19.28
CA GLU A 233 -10.95 10.74 19.65
C GLU A 233 -10.11 11.39 18.55
N ALA A 234 -9.18 10.64 17.96
CA ALA A 234 -8.25 11.18 16.95
C ALA A 234 -8.91 11.48 15.58
N TYR A 235 -9.92 10.68 15.19
CA TYR A 235 -10.47 10.73 13.83
C TYR A 235 -11.99 11.00 13.76
N LEU A 236 -12.74 10.82 14.86
CA LEU A 236 -14.19 11.06 14.91
C LEU A 236 -14.58 12.31 15.70
N GLY A 237 -13.62 12.97 16.37
CA GLY A 237 -13.90 14.15 17.19
C GLY A 237 -14.85 13.88 18.37
N VAL A 238 -15.09 12.61 18.73
CA VAL A 238 -15.94 12.23 19.84
C VAL A 238 -15.08 12.22 21.10
N THR A 239 -14.97 13.35 21.77
CA THR A 239 -14.40 13.40 23.12
C THR A 239 -15.31 12.61 24.06
N ALA A 240 -14.70 11.91 25.05
CA ALA A 240 -15.38 11.11 26.07
C ALA A 240 -16.29 11.93 27.05
N ALA A 241 -16.72 13.13 26.68
CA ALA A 241 -17.52 14.07 27.49
C ALA A 241 -19.04 13.92 27.27
N GLY A 242 -19.54 12.71 27.05
CA GLY A 242 -20.97 12.46 26.78
C GLY A 242 -21.58 11.32 27.59
N ALA A 243 -20.94 10.88 28.68
CA ALA A 243 -21.50 9.84 29.54
C ALA A 243 -21.51 10.29 31.01
N ALA A 244 -22.17 11.44 31.29
CA ALA A 244 -22.56 11.83 32.64
C ALA A 244 -23.69 12.88 32.55
N THR A 245 -24.92 12.41 32.49
CA THR A 245 -26.15 12.94 33.16
C THR A 245 -27.29 11.96 32.92
#